data_6475d2c88e1da2afd7e9c8fa626a7f7a
#
_entry.id   6475d2c88e1da2afd7e9c8fa626a7f7a
#
_cell.length_a   1.000
_cell.length_b   1.000
_cell.length_c   1.000
_cell.angle_alpha   90.00
_cell.angle_beta   90.00
_cell.angle_gamma   90.00
#
_symmetry.space_group_name_H-M   'P 1'
#
loop_
_entity.id
_entity.type
_entity.pdbx_description
1 polymer ?
#
loop_
_entity_poly.entity_id
_entity_poly.type
_entity_poly.pdbx_seq_one_letter_code
_entity_poly.pdbx_strand_id
1 'polypeptide(L)'
;MVDAILGLQWGDEGKGKIVDYFAPQYDIIARFQGGPNAGHTLYVGGKKVVLHQIPSGVFHENTVNLIGNGVVLDPVTLKKECDTVAGFGVDVRKNMFISHRTHLILPTHRALDKASELHKGNDKIGSTLKGIGPAYMDKTGRNGLRVGDLLDKNFTTSYIRLRLKHQRLLDNFNFQEDITAWEEEFFEAIEFLRTLNVVNGEYFVNEAITNGKKVLAEGAQGSMLDIDFGTFPFVTSSNTTTSGVCSGLGVAPQKIRDVMGVTKAYCTRVGSGPFPTELHDETGEELRKLGSEFGATTGRPRRCGWIDLVALKYACMINGVTKVIMTKADVLDQFKELQVCTAYEVDGKETPYIPFQMTRHQINPVMKSFAGWNQDTTQIKNAADLPATMKEYVDFINKFIGVNVSHISNGPGRDQIVTV
;
A
#
# COMPACT_ATOMS: atom_id res chain seq x y z
N MET A 1 -17.61 10.03 -10.39
CA MET A 1 -16.84 10.51 -9.23
C MET A 1 -15.86 9.41 -8.81
N VAL A 2 -14.75 9.78 -8.18
CA VAL A 2 -13.73 8.87 -7.68
C VAL A 2 -13.77 8.84 -6.17
N ASP A 3 -13.77 7.67 -5.58
CA ASP A 3 -13.49 7.48 -4.17
C ASP A 3 -12.11 6.83 -4.02
N ALA A 4 -11.40 7.07 -2.93
CA ALA A 4 -10.05 6.56 -2.71
C ALA A 4 -9.98 5.71 -1.43
N ILE A 5 -9.26 4.59 -1.48
CA ILE A 5 -8.87 3.81 -0.29
C ILE A 5 -7.37 3.95 -0.10
N LEU A 6 -6.97 4.50 1.04
CA LEU A 6 -5.57 4.81 1.40
C LEU A 6 -5.21 4.17 2.73
N GLY A 7 -3.93 3.77 2.89
CA GLY A 7 -3.39 3.40 4.20
C GLY A 7 -3.00 4.65 4.99
N LEU A 8 -3.33 4.69 6.27
CA LEU A 8 -3.05 5.83 7.15
C LEU A 8 -1.82 5.65 8.05
N GLN A 9 -1.21 4.46 8.03
CA GLN A 9 -0.06 4.11 8.86
C GLN A 9 1.17 3.82 7.98
N TRP A 10 1.97 2.82 8.32
CA TRP A 10 3.19 2.42 7.59
C TRP A 10 2.97 1.24 6.64
N GLY A 11 1.77 1.13 6.04
CA GLY A 11 1.41 0.02 5.18
C GLY A 11 0.86 -1.19 5.96
N ASP A 12 0.46 -2.21 5.20
CA ASP A 12 -0.09 -3.47 5.73
C ASP A 12 -1.39 -3.32 6.56
N GLU A 13 -2.13 -2.20 6.37
CA GLU A 13 -3.39 -1.93 7.07
C GLU A 13 -4.55 -2.85 6.64
N GLY A 14 -4.35 -3.73 5.66
CA GLY A 14 -5.41 -4.61 5.16
C GLY A 14 -6.27 -3.99 4.04
N LYS A 15 -5.73 -3.00 3.32
CA LYS A 15 -6.42 -2.30 2.21
C LYS A 15 -7.03 -3.25 1.19
N GLY A 16 -6.31 -4.31 0.79
CA GLY A 16 -6.82 -5.27 -0.20
C GLY A 16 -8.18 -5.86 0.18
N LYS A 17 -8.34 -6.32 1.42
CA LYS A 17 -9.64 -6.80 1.94
C LYS A 17 -10.73 -5.74 1.84
N ILE A 18 -10.41 -4.50 2.19
CA ILE A 18 -11.36 -3.38 2.17
C ILE A 18 -11.75 -3.03 0.74
N VAL A 19 -10.79 -3.01 -0.19
CA VAL A 19 -11.09 -2.80 -1.63
C VAL A 19 -11.97 -3.94 -2.16
N ASP A 20 -11.64 -5.19 -1.87
CA ASP A 20 -12.44 -6.36 -2.27
C ASP A 20 -13.87 -6.32 -1.71
N TYR A 21 -14.03 -5.87 -0.45
CA TYR A 21 -15.35 -5.67 0.18
C TYR A 21 -16.20 -4.63 -0.56
N PHE A 22 -15.59 -3.49 -0.94
CA PHE A 22 -16.31 -2.42 -1.63
C PHE A 22 -16.39 -2.61 -3.15
N ALA A 23 -15.58 -3.47 -3.76
CA ALA A 23 -15.50 -3.64 -5.21
C ALA A 23 -16.85 -3.82 -5.92
N PRO A 24 -17.84 -4.58 -5.37
CA PRO A 24 -19.15 -4.73 -6.00
C PRO A 24 -19.96 -3.43 -6.16
N GLN A 25 -19.57 -2.35 -5.46
CA GLN A 25 -20.25 -1.05 -5.50
C GLN A 25 -19.63 -0.10 -6.56
N TYR A 26 -18.55 -0.54 -7.25
CA TYR A 26 -17.79 0.26 -8.20
C TYR A 26 -17.67 -0.42 -9.56
N ASP A 27 -17.69 0.39 -10.61
CA ASP A 27 -17.51 -0.08 -11.98
C ASP A 27 -16.03 -0.31 -12.30
N ILE A 28 -15.12 0.49 -11.68
CA ILE A 28 -13.68 0.42 -11.93
C ILE A 28 -12.92 0.45 -10.60
N ILE A 29 -11.98 -0.47 -10.44
CA ILE A 29 -10.96 -0.44 -9.39
C ILE A 29 -9.62 -0.07 -10.04
N ALA A 30 -8.98 1.03 -9.61
CA ALA A 30 -7.79 1.57 -10.23
C ALA A 30 -6.62 1.71 -9.26
N ARG A 31 -5.54 0.95 -9.47
CA ARG A 31 -4.26 1.14 -8.76
C ARG A 31 -3.61 2.42 -9.27
N PHE A 32 -3.30 3.36 -8.39
CA PHE A 32 -2.78 4.66 -8.79
C PHE A 32 -1.28 4.87 -8.51
N GLN A 33 -0.65 4.05 -7.66
CA GLN A 33 0.78 4.17 -7.33
C GLN A 33 1.35 2.85 -6.79
N GLY A 34 2.66 2.84 -6.48
CA GLY A 34 3.38 1.66 -5.98
C GLY A 34 3.77 0.73 -7.12
N GLY A 35 3.92 -0.52 -6.81
CA GLY A 35 4.35 -1.57 -7.73
C GLY A 35 4.33 -2.93 -7.04
N PRO A 36 5.23 -3.88 -7.43
CA PRO A 36 5.26 -5.23 -6.88
C PRO A 36 5.67 -5.32 -5.40
N ASN A 37 6.02 -4.20 -4.76
CA ASN A 37 6.28 -4.12 -3.33
C ASN A 37 5.01 -4.15 -2.46
N ALA A 38 3.82 -3.98 -3.02
CA ALA A 38 2.57 -4.19 -2.31
C ALA A 38 2.29 -5.70 -2.11
N GLY A 39 1.49 -6.02 -1.08
CA GLY A 39 1.01 -7.37 -0.81
C GLY A 39 -0.42 -7.31 -0.28
N HIS A 40 -1.41 -7.30 -1.19
CA HIS A 40 -2.83 -7.26 -0.84
C HIS A 40 -3.35 -8.68 -0.69
N THR A 41 -3.55 -9.12 0.55
CA THR A 41 -4.07 -10.45 0.86
C THR A 41 -5.58 -10.46 0.78
N LEU A 42 -6.13 -11.38 0.00
CA LEU A 42 -7.55 -11.64 -0.16
C LEU A 42 -7.88 -13.09 0.18
N TYR A 43 -9.14 -13.35 0.50
CA TYR A 43 -9.69 -14.70 0.66
C TYR A 43 -10.81 -14.91 -0.35
N VAL A 44 -10.56 -15.75 -1.36
CA VAL A 44 -11.48 -16.03 -2.46
C VAL A 44 -11.85 -17.52 -2.41
N GLY A 45 -13.15 -17.83 -2.22
CA GLY A 45 -13.61 -19.20 -2.09
C GLY A 45 -12.89 -19.98 -0.97
N GLY A 46 -12.57 -19.31 0.16
CA GLY A 46 -11.85 -19.90 1.29
C GLY A 46 -10.34 -20.06 1.08
N LYS A 47 -9.80 -19.70 -0.08
CA LYS A 47 -8.37 -19.79 -0.39
C LYS A 47 -7.72 -18.40 -0.28
N LYS A 48 -6.54 -18.36 0.32
CA LYS A 48 -5.73 -17.15 0.42
C LYS A 48 -5.03 -16.86 -0.91
N VAL A 49 -5.11 -15.62 -1.40
CA VAL A 49 -4.35 -15.11 -2.53
C VAL A 49 -3.71 -13.79 -2.15
N VAL A 50 -2.52 -13.52 -2.67
CA VAL A 50 -1.80 -12.26 -2.46
C VAL A 50 -1.59 -11.58 -3.81
N LEU A 51 -2.14 -10.38 -3.95
CA LEU A 51 -1.96 -9.53 -5.14
C LEU A 51 -0.89 -8.47 -4.87
N HIS A 52 -0.04 -8.24 -5.86
CA HIS A 52 1.05 -7.25 -5.79
C HIS A 52 0.75 -6.03 -6.65
N GLN A 53 0.35 -6.23 -7.91
CA GLN A 53 0.12 -5.17 -8.90
C GLN A 53 -1.30 -5.16 -9.43
N ILE A 54 -1.92 -6.35 -9.55
CA ILE A 54 -3.31 -6.47 -9.99
C ILE A 54 -4.23 -5.80 -8.96
N PRO A 55 -5.21 -4.98 -9.40
CA PRO A 55 -6.20 -4.41 -8.49
C PRO A 55 -7.03 -5.47 -7.78
N SER A 56 -7.40 -5.19 -6.53
CA SER A 56 -8.12 -6.15 -5.66
C SER A 56 -9.56 -6.45 -6.10
N GLY A 57 -10.07 -5.74 -7.12
CA GLY A 57 -11.37 -6.00 -7.73
C GLY A 57 -11.39 -7.13 -8.77
N VAL A 58 -10.24 -7.75 -9.08
CA VAL A 58 -10.09 -8.71 -10.20
C VAL A 58 -10.99 -9.94 -10.10
N PHE A 59 -11.40 -10.32 -8.90
CA PHE A 59 -12.28 -11.48 -8.66
C PHE A 59 -13.77 -11.17 -8.78
N HIS A 60 -14.13 -9.94 -9.15
CA HIS A 60 -15.51 -9.50 -9.37
C HIS A 60 -15.77 -9.34 -10.88
N GLU A 61 -16.63 -10.18 -11.45
CA GLU A 61 -16.86 -10.29 -12.92
C GLU A 61 -17.30 -8.96 -13.57
N ASN A 62 -18.08 -8.17 -12.85
CA ASN A 62 -18.65 -6.90 -13.36
C ASN A 62 -17.75 -5.68 -13.09
N THR A 63 -16.56 -5.90 -12.55
CA THR A 63 -15.66 -4.82 -12.17
C THR A 63 -14.47 -4.76 -13.13
N VAL A 64 -14.25 -3.60 -13.71
CA VAL A 64 -13.06 -3.32 -14.52
C VAL A 64 -11.88 -2.99 -13.59
N ASN A 65 -10.68 -3.47 -13.93
CA ASN A 65 -9.48 -3.31 -13.14
C ASN A 65 -8.44 -2.54 -13.94
N LEU A 66 -7.96 -1.40 -13.44
CA LEU A 66 -7.00 -0.54 -14.11
C LEU A 66 -5.68 -0.44 -13.34
N ILE A 67 -4.57 -0.67 -14.02
CA ILE A 67 -3.24 -0.29 -13.55
C ILE A 67 -2.93 1.10 -14.13
N GLY A 68 -2.94 2.11 -13.26
CA GLY A 68 -2.77 3.52 -13.62
C GLY A 68 -1.31 3.92 -13.87
N ASN A 69 -1.10 5.10 -14.44
CA ASN A 69 0.22 5.61 -14.82
C ASN A 69 1.15 5.92 -13.63
N GLY A 70 0.62 6.04 -12.43
CA GLY A 70 1.44 6.24 -11.23
C GLY A 70 2.14 4.97 -10.74
N VAL A 71 1.69 3.80 -11.18
CA VAL A 71 2.32 2.50 -10.85
C VAL A 71 3.64 2.34 -11.62
N VAL A 72 4.60 1.66 -11.00
CA VAL A 72 5.76 1.08 -11.69
C VAL A 72 5.54 -0.44 -11.79
N LEU A 73 5.44 -0.93 -13.01
CA LEU A 73 5.00 -2.29 -13.33
C LEU A 73 6.19 -3.22 -13.56
N ASP A 74 6.24 -4.32 -12.82
CA ASP A 74 7.16 -5.43 -13.10
C ASP A 74 6.45 -6.47 -13.98
N PRO A 75 6.84 -6.62 -15.27
CA PRO A 75 6.19 -7.54 -16.18
C PRO A 75 6.24 -8.99 -15.71
N VAL A 76 7.35 -9.41 -15.10
CA VAL A 76 7.54 -10.78 -14.60
C VAL A 76 6.59 -11.09 -13.46
N THR A 77 6.51 -10.18 -12.48
CA THR A 77 5.57 -10.33 -11.37
C THR A 77 4.13 -10.30 -11.87
N LEU A 78 3.79 -9.40 -12.80
CA LEU A 78 2.43 -9.32 -13.35
C LEU A 78 2.02 -10.63 -14.04
N LYS A 79 2.90 -11.21 -14.87
CA LYS A 79 2.63 -12.50 -15.54
C LYS A 79 2.34 -13.60 -14.51
N LYS A 80 3.17 -13.74 -13.47
CA LYS A 80 2.99 -14.71 -12.38
C LYS A 80 1.67 -14.49 -11.61
N GLU A 81 1.27 -13.24 -11.39
CA GLU A 81 -0.02 -12.93 -10.77
C GLU A 81 -1.20 -13.30 -11.68
N CYS A 82 -1.11 -13.00 -13.00
CA CYS A 82 -2.14 -13.39 -13.95
C CYS A 82 -2.32 -14.92 -14.00
N ASP A 83 -1.22 -15.67 -13.98
CA ASP A 83 -1.26 -17.14 -13.92
C ASP A 83 -1.93 -17.62 -12.61
N THR A 84 -1.62 -16.97 -11.50
CA THR A 84 -2.25 -17.26 -10.20
C THR A 84 -3.76 -16.98 -10.22
N VAL A 85 -4.16 -15.82 -10.73
CA VAL A 85 -5.58 -15.41 -10.84
C VAL A 85 -6.34 -16.32 -11.79
N ALA A 86 -5.72 -16.76 -12.89
CA ALA A 86 -6.29 -17.75 -13.80
C ALA A 86 -6.59 -19.09 -13.11
N GLY A 87 -5.78 -19.49 -12.12
CA GLY A 87 -6.03 -20.67 -11.28
C GLY A 87 -7.32 -20.60 -10.44
N PHE A 88 -7.90 -19.39 -10.29
CA PHE A 88 -9.22 -19.15 -9.69
C PHE A 88 -10.34 -19.04 -10.72
N GLY A 89 -10.07 -19.33 -12.00
CA GLY A 89 -11.05 -19.27 -13.08
C GLY A 89 -11.29 -17.89 -13.68
N VAL A 90 -10.44 -16.90 -13.35
CA VAL A 90 -10.56 -15.52 -13.85
C VAL A 90 -9.65 -15.30 -15.05
N ASP A 91 -10.21 -14.88 -16.18
CA ASP A 91 -9.45 -14.42 -17.35
C ASP A 91 -9.24 -12.89 -17.27
N VAL A 92 -8.04 -12.48 -16.87
CA VAL A 92 -7.67 -11.07 -16.69
C VAL A 92 -7.80 -10.24 -17.99
N ARG A 93 -7.73 -10.89 -19.18
CA ARG A 93 -7.88 -10.18 -20.47
C ARG A 93 -9.27 -9.59 -20.67
N LYS A 94 -10.27 -10.07 -19.93
CA LYS A 94 -11.66 -9.59 -20.05
C LYS A 94 -11.88 -8.27 -19.32
N ASN A 95 -11.23 -8.09 -18.16
CA ASN A 95 -11.57 -6.99 -17.25
C ASN A 95 -10.36 -6.22 -16.70
N MET A 96 -9.12 -6.52 -17.14
CA MET A 96 -7.94 -5.78 -16.72
C MET A 96 -7.38 -4.92 -17.86
N PHE A 97 -7.06 -3.67 -17.51
CA PHE A 97 -6.51 -2.65 -18.39
C PHE A 97 -5.26 -2.03 -17.79
N ILE A 98 -4.32 -1.62 -18.63
CA ILE A 98 -3.06 -1.02 -18.20
C ILE A 98 -2.88 0.31 -18.95
N SER A 99 -2.54 1.38 -18.21
CA SER A 99 -2.28 2.67 -18.84
C SER A 99 -1.00 2.63 -19.70
N HIS A 100 -1.06 3.19 -20.91
CA HIS A 100 0.13 3.40 -21.74
C HIS A 100 1.28 4.10 -21.01
N ARG A 101 0.97 4.97 -20.03
CA ARG A 101 1.93 5.79 -19.30
C ARG A 101 2.55 5.09 -18.09
N THR A 102 2.12 3.87 -17.75
CA THR A 102 2.69 3.07 -16.66
C THR A 102 4.15 2.75 -16.97
N HIS A 103 5.06 3.04 -16.03
CA HIS A 103 6.48 2.77 -16.21
C HIS A 103 6.82 1.32 -15.93
N LEU A 104 7.79 0.78 -16.69
CA LEU A 104 8.27 -0.58 -16.54
C LEU A 104 9.43 -0.65 -15.53
N ILE A 105 9.40 -1.65 -14.66
CA ILE A 105 10.56 -2.06 -13.88
C ILE A 105 11.41 -3.00 -14.76
N LEU A 106 12.67 -2.64 -14.98
CA LEU A 106 13.61 -3.44 -15.73
C LEU A 106 14.45 -4.34 -14.79
N PRO A 107 15.05 -5.43 -15.27
CA PRO A 107 16.01 -6.23 -14.51
C PRO A 107 17.12 -5.39 -13.87
N THR A 108 17.64 -4.40 -14.60
CA THR A 108 18.66 -3.48 -14.10
C THR A 108 18.19 -2.58 -12.96
N HIS A 109 16.89 -2.25 -12.85
CA HIS A 109 16.37 -1.55 -11.69
C HIS A 109 16.48 -2.40 -10.42
N ARG A 110 16.25 -3.72 -10.51
CA ARG A 110 16.42 -4.65 -9.37
C ARG A 110 17.87 -4.74 -8.95
N ALA A 111 18.79 -4.81 -9.92
CA ALA A 111 20.24 -4.80 -9.66
C ALA A 111 20.66 -3.49 -8.97
N LEU A 112 20.21 -2.33 -9.44
CA LEU A 112 20.47 -1.02 -8.82
C LEU A 112 19.92 -0.90 -7.40
N ASP A 113 18.72 -1.43 -7.15
CA ASP A 113 18.13 -1.44 -5.81
C ASP A 113 18.99 -2.26 -4.83
N LYS A 114 19.42 -3.45 -5.27
CA LYS A 114 20.32 -4.32 -4.50
C LYS A 114 21.68 -3.66 -4.25
N ALA A 115 22.30 -3.08 -5.29
CA ALA A 115 23.58 -2.38 -5.18
C ALA A 115 23.50 -1.21 -4.20
N SER A 116 22.46 -0.39 -4.29
CA SER A 116 22.24 0.76 -3.41
C SER A 116 22.05 0.35 -1.94
N GLU A 117 21.25 -0.69 -1.67
CA GLU A 117 21.04 -1.17 -0.30
C GLU A 117 22.33 -1.78 0.30
N LEU A 118 23.11 -2.50 -0.50
CA LEU A 118 24.40 -3.03 -0.05
C LEU A 118 25.40 -1.91 0.24
N HIS A 119 25.45 -0.88 -0.62
CA HIS A 119 26.38 0.24 -0.45
C HIS A 119 26.09 1.07 0.81
N LYS A 120 24.81 1.18 1.22
CA LYS A 120 24.40 1.89 2.44
C LYS A 120 24.81 1.18 3.74
N GLY A 121 25.09 -0.12 3.71
CA GLY A 121 25.51 -0.87 4.89
C GLY A 121 24.51 -0.78 6.04
N ASN A 122 24.91 -0.13 7.14
CA ASN A 122 24.05 0.04 8.32
C ASN A 122 22.91 1.06 8.12
N ASP A 123 23.06 1.99 7.16
CA ASP A 123 22.08 3.03 6.84
C ASP A 123 21.04 2.57 5.81
N LYS A 124 20.97 1.25 5.55
CA LYS A 124 20.01 0.66 4.63
C LYS A 124 18.56 0.99 5.03
N ILE A 125 17.75 1.29 4.04
CA ILE A 125 16.31 1.59 4.22
C ILE A 125 15.52 0.30 4.52
N GLY A 126 16.02 -0.84 4.07
CA GLY A 126 15.31 -2.11 4.13
C GLY A 126 14.38 -2.32 2.95
N SER A 127 14.82 -1.91 1.75
CA SER A 127 14.11 -2.09 0.49
C SER A 127 13.64 -3.54 0.29
N THR A 128 12.57 -3.70 -0.48
CA THR A 128 12.07 -5.02 -0.91
C THR A 128 12.90 -5.63 -2.06
N LEU A 129 13.91 -4.93 -2.55
CA LEU A 129 14.77 -5.31 -3.67
C LEU A 129 14.00 -5.60 -4.97
N LYS A 130 12.87 -4.92 -5.15
CA LYS A 130 11.99 -5.05 -6.33
C LYS A 130 12.25 -3.98 -7.39
N GLY A 131 13.26 -3.12 -7.21
CA GLY A 131 13.60 -2.07 -8.17
C GLY A 131 12.66 -0.86 -8.17
N ILE A 132 11.87 -0.68 -7.13
CA ILE A 132 10.86 0.40 -7.03
C ILE A 132 11.55 1.77 -7.06
N GLY A 133 12.51 2.00 -6.17
CA GLY A 133 13.24 3.27 -6.08
C GLY A 133 13.89 3.66 -7.40
N PRO A 134 14.74 2.82 -7.99
CA PRO A 134 15.38 3.09 -9.28
C PRO A 134 14.40 3.32 -10.43
N ALA A 135 13.25 2.62 -10.46
CA ALA A 135 12.23 2.85 -11.50
C ALA A 135 11.55 4.22 -11.34
N TYR A 136 11.25 4.67 -10.11
CA TYR A 136 10.75 6.03 -9.87
C TYR A 136 11.83 7.10 -10.13
N MET A 137 13.09 6.84 -9.86
CA MET A 137 14.20 7.73 -10.24
C MET A 137 14.23 7.94 -11.75
N ASP A 138 14.11 6.89 -12.55
CA ASP A 138 14.07 7.01 -14.00
C ASP A 138 12.79 7.68 -14.50
N LYS A 139 11.64 7.41 -13.87
CA LYS A 139 10.38 8.11 -14.18
C LYS A 139 10.56 9.62 -14.01
N THR A 140 11.03 10.06 -12.85
CA THR A 140 11.25 11.49 -12.54
C THR A 140 12.40 12.07 -13.36
N GLY A 141 13.45 11.29 -13.61
CA GLY A 141 14.58 11.63 -14.46
C GLY A 141 14.26 11.63 -15.97
N ARG A 142 13.05 11.24 -16.37
CA ARG A 142 12.57 11.21 -17.77
C ARG A 142 13.36 10.26 -18.67
N ASN A 143 13.80 9.13 -18.10
CA ASN A 143 14.58 8.10 -18.80
C ASN A 143 13.82 6.76 -18.91
N GLY A 144 12.82 6.56 -18.04
CA GLY A 144 12.14 5.28 -17.90
C GLY A 144 11.34 4.87 -19.15
N LEU A 145 11.22 3.57 -19.36
CA LEU A 145 10.37 2.96 -20.37
C LEU A 145 8.96 2.78 -19.84
N ARG A 146 7.97 2.93 -20.69
CA ARG A 146 6.54 2.82 -20.35
C ARG A 146 5.89 1.69 -21.11
N VAL A 147 4.76 1.23 -20.65
CA VAL A 147 3.97 0.17 -21.33
C VAL A 147 3.63 0.56 -22.77
N GLY A 148 3.31 1.83 -23.03
CA GLY A 148 3.03 2.30 -24.38
C GLY A 148 4.22 2.23 -25.33
N ASP A 149 5.45 2.26 -24.81
CA ASP A 149 6.66 2.16 -25.63
C ASP A 149 6.83 0.73 -26.21
N LEU A 150 6.11 -0.27 -25.70
CA LEU A 150 6.07 -1.62 -26.28
C LEU A 150 5.48 -1.67 -27.70
N LEU A 151 4.72 -0.64 -28.09
CA LEU A 151 4.15 -0.50 -29.43
C LEU A 151 5.18 0.03 -30.44
N ASP A 152 6.30 0.60 -29.96
CA ASP A 152 7.37 1.10 -30.82
C ASP A 152 8.30 -0.05 -31.24
N LYS A 153 8.58 -0.13 -32.56
CA LYS A 153 9.57 -1.08 -33.12
C LYS A 153 10.98 -0.91 -32.55
N ASN A 154 11.28 0.27 -31.99
CA ASN A 154 12.57 0.59 -31.40
C ASN A 154 12.63 0.28 -29.90
N PHE A 155 11.64 -0.39 -29.31
CA PHE A 155 11.60 -0.71 -27.87
C PHE A 155 12.91 -1.36 -27.38
N THR A 156 13.40 -2.38 -28.09
CA THR A 156 14.64 -3.09 -27.74
C THR A 156 15.85 -2.15 -27.75
N THR A 157 15.94 -1.24 -28.73
CA THR A 157 17.02 -0.24 -28.79
C THR A 157 16.97 0.72 -27.61
N SER A 158 15.78 1.14 -27.20
CA SER A 158 15.56 2.00 -26.03
C SER A 158 15.87 1.28 -24.74
N TYR A 159 15.54 -0.01 -24.63
CA TYR A 159 15.93 -0.88 -23.52
C TYR A 159 17.45 -0.97 -23.38
N ILE A 160 18.17 -1.28 -24.47
CA ILE A 160 19.64 -1.40 -24.46
C ILE A 160 20.29 -0.09 -24.02
N ARG A 161 19.79 1.07 -24.52
CA ARG A 161 20.29 2.39 -24.13
C ARG A 161 20.16 2.62 -22.63
N LEU A 162 19.02 2.30 -22.06
CA LEU A 162 18.76 2.47 -20.63
C LEU A 162 19.59 1.47 -19.80
N ARG A 163 19.69 0.23 -20.26
CA ARG A 163 20.55 -0.80 -19.65
C ARG A 163 22.02 -0.37 -19.56
N LEU A 164 22.55 0.23 -20.64
CA LEU A 164 23.92 0.74 -20.65
C LEU A 164 24.12 1.92 -19.69
N LYS A 165 23.12 2.78 -19.53
CA LYS A 165 23.14 3.83 -18.49
C LYS A 165 23.20 3.22 -17.09
N HIS A 166 22.35 2.21 -16.82
CA HIS A 166 22.32 1.53 -15.52
C HIS A 166 23.62 0.78 -15.24
N GLN A 167 24.25 0.18 -16.26
CA GLN A 167 25.54 -0.49 -16.09
C GLN A 167 26.59 0.47 -15.55
N ARG A 168 26.69 1.69 -16.09
CA ARG A 168 27.61 2.71 -15.59
C ARG A 168 27.35 3.07 -14.12
N LEU A 169 26.08 3.07 -13.68
CA LEU A 169 25.73 3.30 -12.28
C LEU A 169 26.13 2.11 -11.39
N LEU A 170 25.93 0.89 -11.87
CA LEU A 170 26.37 -0.33 -11.18
C LEU A 170 27.89 -0.39 -11.05
N ASP A 171 28.61 0.01 -12.08
CA ASP A 171 30.10 0.11 -12.08
C ASP A 171 30.57 1.09 -10.99
N ASN A 172 29.88 2.22 -10.77
CA ASN A 172 30.20 3.17 -9.70
C ASN A 172 30.00 2.57 -8.29
N PHE A 173 29.11 1.58 -8.14
CA PHE A 173 28.95 0.84 -6.89
C PHE A 173 29.95 -0.33 -6.74
N ASN A 174 30.82 -0.57 -7.73
CA ASN A 174 31.64 -1.79 -7.84
C ASN A 174 30.75 -3.07 -7.72
N PHE A 175 29.54 -3.01 -8.26
CA PHE A 175 28.57 -4.08 -8.15
C PHE A 175 28.43 -4.82 -9.48
N GLN A 176 28.65 -6.12 -9.42
CA GLN A 176 28.49 -7.01 -10.58
C GLN A 176 27.43 -8.07 -10.24
N GLU A 177 26.48 -8.22 -11.11
CA GLU A 177 25.47 -9.26 -11.06
C GLU A 177 25.18 -9.76 -12.47
N ASP A 178 25.16 -11.06 -12.66
CA ASP A 178 24.67 -11.63 -13.91
C ASP A 178 23.15 -11.56 -13.92
N ILE A 179 22.61 -10.69 -14.75
CA ILE A 179 21.16 -10.47 -14.91
C ILE A 179 20.61 -11.17 -16.14
N THR A 180 21.37 -12.02 -16.82
CA THR A 180 20.97 -12.67 -18.09
C THR A 180 19.65 -13.42 -17.93
N ALA A 181 19.51 -14.27 -16.91
CA ALA A 181 18.27 -14.98 -16.65
C ALA A 181 17.09 -14.05 -16.32
N TRP A 182 17.35 -12.91 -15.66
CA TRP A 182 16.29 -11.91 -15.39
C TRP A 182 15.87 -11.18 -16.66
N GLU A 183 16.80 -10.97 -17.61
CA GLU A 183 16.49 -10.36 -18.91
C GLU A 183 15.65 -11.32 -19.77
N GLU A 184 15.98 -12.62 -19.78
CA GLU A 184 15.19 -13.65 -20.46
C GLU A 184 13.75 -13.69 -19.93
N GLU A 185 13.56 -13.84 -18.61
CA GLU A 185 12.22 -13.79 -17.98
C GLU A 185 11.47 -12.47 -18.27
N PHE A 186 12.20 -11.36 -18.31
CA PHE A 186 11.63 -10.04 -18.61
C PHE A 186 11.08 -9.99 -20.02
N PHE A 187 11.84 -10.40 -21.03
CA PHE A 187 11.39 -10.37 -22.42
C PHE A 187 10.25 -11.34 -22.69
N GLU A 188 10.24 -12.51 -22.08
CA GLU A 188 9.08 -13.42 -22.13
C GLU A 188 7.82 -12.75 -21.52
N ALA A 189 7.98 -12.07 -20.39
CA ALA A 189 6.89 -11.35 -19.75
C ALA A 189 6.43 -10.12 -20.57
N ILE A 190 7.32 -9.47 -21.31
CA ILE A 190 6.98 -8.41 -22.27
C ILE A 190 6.07 -8.94 -23.39
N GLU A 191 6.38 -10.11 -23.96
CA GLU A 191 5.51 -10.71 -24.99
C GLU A 191 4.12 -11.06 -24.42
N PHE A 192 4.07 -11.56 -23.18
CA PHE A 192 2.79 -11.73 -22.50
C PHE A 192 2.06 -10.39 -22.30
N LEU A 193 2.75 -9.35 -21.85
CA LEU A 193 2.18 -8.01 -21.61
C LEU A 193 1.56 -7.42 -22.89
N ARG A 194 2.14 -7.69 -24.06
CA ARG A 194 1.58 -7.29 -25.37
C ARG A 194 0.21 -7.89 -25.67
N THR A 195 -0.17 -8.97 -24.99
CA THR A 195 -1.48 -9.62 -25.16
C THR A 195 -2.58 -9.03 -24.26
N LEU A 196 -2.22 -8.11 -23.36
CA LEU A 196 -3.15 -7.49 -22.42
C LEU A 196 -3.74 -6.20 -23.00
N ASN A 197 -4.84 -5.72 -22.39
CA ASN A 197 -5.49 -4.48 -22.82
C ASN A 197 -4.70 -3.26 -22.34
N VAL A 198 -4.19 -2.48 -23.28
CA VAL A 198 -3.46 -1.23 -23.00
C VAL A 198 -4.29 -0.06 -23.49
N VAL A 199 -4.44 0.98 -22.63
CA VAL A 199 -5.34 2.12 -22.87
C VAL A 199 -4.68 3.46 -22.52
N ASN A 200 -5.23 4.55 -23.04
CA ASN A 200 -4.93 5.89 -22.53
C ASN A 200 -5.64 6.08 -21.19
N GLY A 201 -4.96 5.74 -20.07
CA GLY A 201 -5.57 5.59 -18.76
C GLY A 201 -6.31 6.83 -18.27
N GLU A 202 -5.76 8.03 -18.53
CA GLU A 202 -6.38 9.30 -18.15
C GLU A 202 -7.70 9.55 -18.89
N TYR A 203 -7.79 9.23 -20.18
CA TYR A 203 -9.05 9.33 -20.94
C TYR A 203 -10.03 8.26 -20.46
N PHE A 204 -9.56 7.02 -20.33
CA PHE A 204 -10.38 5.90 -19.89
C PHE A 204 -11.11 6.18 -18.55
N VAL A 205 -10.39 6.72 -17.56
CA VAL A 205 -10.98 7.04 -16.25
C VAL A 205 -11.91 8.25 -16.35
N ASN A 206 -11.52 9.34 -17.04
CA ASN A 206 -12.32 10.55 -17.10
C ASN A 206 -13.59 10.37 -17.93
N GLU A 207 -13.55 9.59 -19.02
CA GLU A 207 -14.73 9.22 -19.81
C GLU A 207 -15.69 8.35 -18.95
N ALA A 208 -15.18 7.38 -18.22
CA ALA A 208 -15.98 6.59 -17.30
C ALA A 208 -16.69 7.47 -16.25
N ILE A 209 -15.97 8.42 -15.64
CA ILE A 209 -16.55 9.40 -14.69
C ILE A 209 -17.64 10.26 -15.37
N THR A 210 -17.41 10.73 -16.58
CA THR A 210 -18.38 11.55 -17.34
C THR A 210 -19.64 10.75 -17.65
N ASN A 211 -19.49 9.46 -17.93
CA ASN A 211 -20.59 8.52 -18.17
C ASN A 211 -21.25 8.01 -16.88
N GLY A 212 -21.01 8.65 -15.73
CA GLY A 212 -21.65 8.32 -14.45
C GLY A 212 -21.09 7.09 -13.74
N LYS A 213 -20.01 6.49 -14.24
CA LYS A 213 -19.37 5.34 -13.63
C LYS A 213 -18.67 5.70 -12.32
N LYS A 214 -18.68 4.74 -11.37
CA LYS A 214 -18.02 4.86 -10.07
C LYS A 214 -16.63 4.26 -10.14
N VAL A 215 -15.63 5.02 -9.75
CA VAL A 215 -14.22 4.59 -9.73
C VAL A 215 -13.74 4.54 -8.29
N LEU A 216 -13.10 3.44 -7.91
CA LEU A 216 -12.40 3.29 -6.63
C LEU A 216 -10.90 3.30 -6.90
N ALA A 217 -10.21 4.31 -6.40
CA ALA A 217 -8.76 4.39 -6.44
C ALA A 217 -8.15 3.59 -5.28
N GLU A 218 -7.39 2.55 -5.62
CA GLU A 218 -6.75 1.65 -4.67
C GLU A 218 -5.31 2.06 -4.43
N GLY A 219 -5.00 2.45 -3.18
CA GLY A 219 -3.67 2.79 -2.73
C GLY A 219 -2.84 1.56 -2.29
N ALA A 220 -1.54 1.72 -2.33
CA ALA A 220 -0.56 0.79 -1.78
C ALA A 220 0.30 1.49 -0.73
N GLN A 221 0.97 0.73 0.14
CA GLN A 221 1.72 1.22 1.29
C GLN A 221 0.80 2.05 2.23
N GLY A 222 1.29 3.08 2.88
CA GLY A 222 0.53 3.94 3.78
C GLY A 222 1.09 5.35 3.83
N SER A 223 0.33 6.29 4.38
CA SER A 223 0.65 7.73 4.38
C SER A 223 1.97 8.05 5.06
N MET A 224 2.33 7.28 6.11
CA MET A 224 3.61 7.46 6.81
C MET A 224 4.82 6.96 6.01
N LEU A 225 4.59 6.34 4.85
CA LEU A 225 5.58 5.93 3.87
C LEU A 225 5.58 6.79 2.59
N ASP A 226 4.78 7.86 2.55
CA ASP A 226 4.75 8.79 1.41
C ASP A 226 6.12 9.45 1.19
N ILE A 227 6.49 9.66 -0.07
CA ILE A 227 7.81 10.21 -0.42
C ILE A 227 8.00 11.65 0.10
N ASP A 228 6.94 12.44 0.15
CA ASP A 228 6.98 13.84 0.56
C ASP A 228 6.64 14.04 2.04
N PHE A 229 5.63 13.31 2.54
CA PHE A 229 5.01 13.53 3.85
C PHE A 229 5.26 12.40 4.85
N GLY A 230 5.91 11.33 4.45
CA GLY A 230 6.22 10.19 5.32
C GLY A 230 7.44 10.40 6.20
N THR A 231 7.84 9.33 6.88
CA THR A 231 9.00 9.30 7.80
C THR A 231 10.33 9.21 7.05
N PHE A 232 10.63 10.21 6.21
CA PHE A 232 11.84 10.29 5.40
C PHE A 232 13.12 10.14 6.24
N PRO A 233 14.15 9.39 5.78
CA PRO A 233 14.28 8.74 4.45
C PRO A 233 13.67 7.34 4.36
N PHE A 234 13.05 6.82 5.41
CA PHE A 234 12.49 5.48 5.48
C PHE A 234 11.06 5.46 4.91
N VAL A 235 10.94 5.74 3.63
CA VAL A 235 9.69 5.88 2.86
C VAL A 235 9.76 5.09 1.55
N THR A 236 8.62 4.95 0.88
CA THR A 236 8.58 4.48 -0.52
C THR A 236 8.82 5.65 -1.48
N SER A 237 9.21 5.36 -2.70
CA SER A 237 9.48 6.40 -3.73
C SER A 237 8.21 6.88 -4.45
N SER A 238 7.03 6.60 -3.92
CA SER A 238 5.75 6.97 -4.54
C SER A 238 4.89 7.84 -3.63
N ASN A 239 3.96 8.58 -4.24
CA ASN A 239 2.96 9.37 -3.52
C ASN A 239 1.80 8.48 -3.10
N THR A 240 1.76 8.14 -1.81
CA THR A 240 0.76 7.25 -1.20
C THR A 240 -0.49 7.98 -0.72
N THR A 241 -0.45 9.31 -0.75
CA THR A 241 -1.53 10.21 -0.32
C THR A 241 -2.58 10.43 -1.42
N THR A 242 -3.66 11.14 -1.09
CA THR A 242 -4.74 11.48 -2.02
C THR A 242 -4.24 12.24 -3.26
N SER A 243 -3.18 13.04 -3.14
CA SER A 243 -2.54 13.72 -4.27
C SER A 243 -2.02 12.73 -5.33
N GLY A 244 -1.57 11.54 -4.87
CA GLY A 244 -1.14 10.45 -5.74
C GLY A 244 -2.26 9.89 -6.62
N VAL A 245 -3.53 9.96 -6.19
CA VAL A 245 -4.68 9.59 -7.02
C VAL A 245 -4.77 10.51 -8.23
N CYS A 246 -4.63 11.82 -8.01
CA CYS A 246 -4.70 12.80 -9.09
C CYS A 246 -3.61 12.58 -10.13
N SER A 247 -2.35 12.50 -9.69
CA SER A 247 -1.21 12.31 -10.59
C SER A 247 -1.15 10.90 -11.19
N GLY A 248 -1.57 9.88 -10.42
CA GLY A 248 -1.48 8.47 -10.82
C GLY A 248 -2.58 7.97 -11.75
N LEU A 249 -3.71 8.66 -11.81
CA LEU A 249 -4.83 8.33 -12.71
C LEU A 249 -5.14 9.46 -13.72
N GLY A 250 -4.53 10.63 -13.58
CA GLY A 250 -4.84 11.80 -14.42
C GLY A 250 -6.23 12.37 -14.11
N VAL A 251 -6.65 12.40 -12.85
CA VAL A 251 -7.96 12.85 -12.41
C VAL A 251 -7.83 14.19 -11.69
N ALA A 252 -8.72 15.13 -11.99
CA ALA A 252 -8.75 16.42 -11.30
C ALA A 252 -9.18 16.25 -9.83
N PRO A 253 -8.59 17.00 -8.86
CA PRO A 253 -8.90 16.85 -7.44
C PRO A 253 -10.38 17.04 -7.11
N GLN A 254 -11.10 17.91 -7.85
CA GLN A 254 -12.55 18.14 -7.69
C GLN A 254 -13.42 16.93 -8.04
N LYS A 255 -12.84 15.90 -8.67
CA LYS A 255 -13.55 14.64 -9.00
C LYS A 255 -13.44 13.62 -7.88
N ILE A 256 -12.56 13.83 -6.89
CA ILE A 256 -12.46 12.98 -5.69
C ILE A 256 -13.59 13.37 -4.75
N ARG A 257 -14.40 12.38 -4.37
CA ARG A 257 -15.57 12.58 -3.50
C ARG A 257 -15.27 12.13 -2.07
N ASP A 258 -15.01 10.83 -1.91
CA ASP A 258 -14.71 10.22 -0.62
C ASP A 258 -13.26 9.75 -0.54
N VAL A 259 -12.62 9.98 0.60
CA VAL A 259 -11.31 9.45 0.94
C VAL A 259 -11.47 8.55 2.16
N MET A 260 -11.45 7.25 1.92
CA MET A 260 -11.57 6.20 2.93
C MET A 260 -10.17 5.84 3.43
N GLY A 261 -9.84 6.24 4.65
CA GLY A 261 -8.58 5.92 5.28
C GLY A 261 -8.65 4.60 6.03
N VAL A 262 -7.73 3.68 5.73
CA VAL A 262 -7.63 2.39 6.43
C VAL A 262 -6.55 2.46 7.50
N THR A 263 -6.90 2.11 8.72
CA THR A 263 -5.99 1.99 9.87
C THR A 263 -6.17 0.64 10.54
N LYS A 264 -5.11 0.05 11.09
CA LYS A 264 -5.26 -1.04 12.05
C LYS A 264 -5.67 -0.50 13.41
N ALA A 265 -6.26 -1.33 14.24
CA ALA A 265 -6.53 -1.02 15.65
C ALA A 265 -5.23 -0.89 16.49
N TYR A 266 -4.09 -1.21 15.92
CA TYR A 266 -2.72 -1.05 16.42
C TYR A 266 -1.80 -0.64 15.28
N CYS A 267 -0.49 -0.47 15.52
CA CYS A 267 0.47 -0.12 14.47
C CYS A 267 1.41 -1.27 14.14
N THR A 268 1.82 -1.34 12.87
CA THR A 268 2.92 -2.22 12.44
C THR A 268 3.83 -1.49 11.46
N ARG A 269 5.11 -1.89 11.45
CA ARG A 269 6.07 -1.38 10.48
C ARG A 269 6.99 -2.51 9.99
N VAL A 270 7.30 -2.50 8.69
CA VAL A 270 8.33 -3.34 8.09
C VAL A 270 9.56 -2.47 7.78
N GLY A 271 10.74 -3.03 8.01
CA GLY A 271 12.01 -2.35 7.74
C GLY A 271 12.42 -1.33 8.80
N SER A 272 13.42 -0.53 8.45
CA SER A 272 14.02 0.47 9.34
C SER A 272 13.16 1.73 9.48
N GLY A 273 13.58 2.63 10.34
CA GLY A 273 12.98 3.93 10.53
C GLY A 273 12.16 4.07 11.82
N PRO A 274 11.71 5.31 12.12
CA PRO A 274 11.08 5.64 13.40
C PRO A 274 9.72 4.96 13.54
N PHE A 275 9.45 4.48 14.75
CA PHE A 275 8.19 3.88 15.14
C PHE A 275 7.96 4.16 16.64
N PRO A 276 7.41 5.33 17.01
CA PRO A 276 7.37 5.79 18.39
C PRO A 276 6.65 4.87 19.35
N THR A 277 5.62 4.18 18.90
CA THR A 277 4.80 3.27 19.72
C THR A 277 5.24 1.81 19.66
N GLU A 278 6.43 1.52 19.10
CA GLU A 278 6.96 0.16 19.01
C GLU A 278 7.10 -0.49 20.36
N LEU A 279 6.70 -1.74 20.46
CA LEU A 279 6.81 -2.57 21.65
C LEU A 279 7.93 -3.60 21.47
N HIS A 280 8.82 -3.65 22.45
CA HIS A 280 9.97 -4.57 22.48
C HIS A 280 9.80 -5.65 23.56
N ASP A 281 8.61 -5.78 24.12
CA ASP A 281 8.24 -6.68 25.20
C ASP A 281 7.33 -7.83 24.72
N GLU A 282 6.82 -8.60 25.67
CA GLU A 282 5.91 -9.71 25.43
C GLU A 282 4.62 -9.26 24.73
N THR A 283 4.14 -8.06 25.00
CA THR A 283 2.94 -7.49 24.38
C THR A 283 3.14 -7.29 22.86
N GLY A 284 4.31 -6.80 22.46
CA GLY A 284 4.68 -6.67 21.05
C GLY A 284 4.75 -8.02 20.33
N GLU A 285 5.28 -9.04 20.99
CA GLU A 285 5.30 -10.40 20.45
C GLU A 285 3.90 -11.02 20.36
N GLU A 286 3.04 -10.76 21.34
CA GLU A 286 1.65 -11.23 21.33
C GLU A 286 0.85 -10.60 20.20
N LEU A 287 0.95 -9.27 20.00
CA LEU A 287 0.36 -8.56 18.84
C LEU A 287 0.83 -9.18 17.52
N ARG A 288 2.13 -9.47 17.38
CA ARG A 288 2.69 -10.10 16.18
C ARG A 288 2.10 -11.48 15.93
N LYS A 289 2.01 -12.30 16.98
CA LYS A 289 1.50 -13.68 16.90
C LYS A 289 0.01 -13.70 16.57
N LEU A 290 -0.81 -12.99 17.33
CA LEU A 290 -2.27 -12.92 17.15
C LEU A 290 -2.63 -12.29 15.80
N GLY A 291 -1.95 -11.21 15.46
CA GLY A 291 -2.15 -10.52 14.19
C GLY A 291 -1.55 -11.24 12.97
N SER A 292 -0.80 -12.34 13.17
CA SER A 292 -0.02 -12.99 12.10
C SER A 292 0.82 -11.97 11.33
N GLU A 293 1.52 -11.08 12.06
CA GLU A 293 2.23 -9.92 11.50
C GLU A 293 3.59 -10.32 10.92
N PHE A 294 3.50 -10.95 9.75
CA PHE A 294 4.63 -11.33 8.90
C PHE A 294 4.42 -10.78 7.49
N GLY A 295 5.51 -10.36 6.85
CA GLY A 295 5.45 -9.80 5.49
C GLY A 295 4.92 -10.82 4.50
N ALA A 296 3.85 -10.48 3.77
CA ALA A 296 3.21 -11.39 2.82
C ALA A 296 4.16 -11.87 1.70
N THR A 297 5.15 -11.04 1.34
CA THR A 297 6.12 -11.33 0.27
C THR A 297 7.43 -11.90 0.80
N THR A 298 7.91 -11.38 1.94
CA THR A 298 9.28 -11.68 2.44
C THR A 298 9.28 -12.59 3.66
N GLY A 299 8.12 -12.84 4.29
CA GLY A 299 8.02 -13.57 5.55
C GLY A 299 8.67 -12.86 6.76
N ARG A 300 9.24 -11.65 6.58
CA ARG A 300 9.90 -10.93 7.67
C ARG A 300 8.89 -10.59 8.78
N PRO A 301 9.26 -10.76 10.06
CA PRO A 301 8.41 -10.32 11.16
C PRO A 301 8.23 -8.79 11.09
N ARG A 302 7.00 -8.35 11.28
CA ARG A 302 6.69 -6.93 11.41
C ARG A 302 6.97 -6.47 12.83
N ARG A 303 7.47 -5.25 12.96
CA ARG A 303 7.53 -4.52 14.23
C ARG A 303 6.10 -4.15 14.61
N CYS A 304 5.70 -4.37 15.85
CA CYS A 304 4.34 -4.13 16.35
C CYS A 304 4.36 -3.11 17.49
N GLY A 305 3.28 -2.36 17.60
CA GLY A 305 3.13 -1.36 18.67
C GLY A 305 1.69 -0.87 18.77
N TRP A 306 1.40 -0.13 19.84
CA TRP A 306 0.09 0.46 20.04
C TRP A 306 -0.26 1.48 18.96
N ILE A 307 -1.55 1.77 18.81
CA ILE A 307 -2.01 2.77 17.83
C ILE A 307 -1.44 4.15 18.13
N ASP A 308 -0.94 4.80 17.10
CA ASP A 308 -0.36 6.14 17.15
C ASP A 308 -1.38 7.16 16.61
N LEU A 309 -2.07 7.85 17.50
CA LEU A 309 -3.10 8.80 17.10
C LEU A 309 -2.52 10.13 16.61
N VAL A 310 -1.27 10.46 16.97
CA VAL A 310 -0.57 11.64 16.42
C VAL A 310 -0.32 11.42 14.94
N ALA A 311 0.24 10.25 14.59
CA ALA A 311 0.47 9.85 13.20
C ALA A 311 -0.85 9.69 12.43
N LEU A 312 -1.87 9.07 13.05
CA LEU A 312 -3.18 8.87 12.42
C LEU A 312 -3.89 10.20 12.13
N LYS A 313 -3.90 11.14 13.07
CA LYS A 313 -4.47 12.47 12.89
C LYS A 313 -3.77 13.25 11.77
N TYR A 314 -2.45 13.20 11.75
CA TYR A 314 -1.65 13.78 10.68
C TYR A 314 -2.01 13.17 9.32
N ALA A 315 -2.06 11.84 9.23
CA ALA A 315 -2.44 11.15 8.00
C ALA A 315 -3.87 11.52 7.53
N CYS A 316 -4.83 11.63 8.46
CA CYS A 316 -6.18 12.10 8.14
C CYS A 316 -6.17 13.51 7.56
N MET A 317 -5.40 14.41 8.15
CA MET A 317 -5.29 15.82 7.73
C MET A 317 -4.72 15.95 6.31
N ILE A 318 -3.56 15.34 6.04
CA ILE A 318 -2.88 15.49 4.72
C ILE A 318 -3.64 14.82 3.57
N ASN A 319 -4.47 13.83 3.88
CA ASN A 319 -5.28 13.10 2.91
C ASN A 319 -6.69 13.68 2.72
N GLY A 320 -7.16 14.54 3.61
CA GLY A 320 -8.56 14.97 3.62
C GLY A 320 -9.52 13.79 3.81
N VAL A 321 -9.20 12.90 4.77
CA VAL A 321 -9.99 11.67 5.01
C VAL A 321 -11.42 12.02 5.40
N THR A 322 -12.39 11.42 4.72
CA THR A 322 -13.82 11.64 4.99
C THR A 322 -14.40 10.58 5.94
N LYS A 323 -13.83 9.39 5.96
CA LYS A 323 -14.21 8.30 6.88
C LYS A 323 -13.02 7.36 7.09
N VAL A 324 -12.95 6.76 8.26
CA VAL A 324 -11.93 5.78 8.64
C VAL A 324 -12.51 4.38 8.64
N ILE A 325 -11.72 3.40 8.22
CA ILE A 325 -12.02 1.97 8.31
C ILE A 325 -10.95 1.36 9.20
N MET A 326 -11.38 0.85 10.37
CA MET A 326 -10.49 0.20 11.31
C MET A 326 -10.41 -1.30 11.02
N THR A 327 -9.20 -1.82 10.87
CA THR A 327 -8.98 -3.26 10.61
C THR A 327 -8.28 -3.93 11.79
N LYS A 328 -8.32 -5.27 11.79
CA LYS A 328 -7.60 -6.06 12.81
C LYS A 328 -8.06 -5.79 14.24
N ALA A 329 -9.31 -5.40 14.44
CA ALA A 329 -9.86 -5.17 15.78
C ALA A 329 -9.92 -6.47 16.60
N ASP A 330 -10.19 -7.60 15.93
CA ASP A 330 -10.16 -8.96 16.48
C ASP A 330 -8.82 -9.34 17.13
N VAL A 331 -7.72 -8.78 16.68
CA VAL A 331 -6.39 -9.05 17.28
C VAL A 331 -6.29 -8.55 18.71
N LEU A 332 -7.08 -7.53 19.05
CA LEU A 332 -7.10 -6.95 20.40
C LEU A 332 -8.09 -7.64 21.36
N ASP A 333 -8.84 -8.65 20.91
CA ASP A 333 -9.90 -9.32 21.67
C ASP A 333 -9.44 -9.91 23.01
N GLN A 334 -8.17 -10.32 23.12
CA GLN A 334 -7.64 -10.97 24.31
C GLN A 334 -6.91 -10.03 25.27
N PHE A 335 -6.68 -8.76 24.86
CA PHE A 335 -5.96 -7.81 25.70
C PHE A 335 -6.88 -7.23 26.78
N LYS A 336 -6.41 -7.24 28.01
CA LYS A 336 -7.14 -6.65 29.16
C LYS A 336 -7.02 -5.14 29.23
N GLU A 337 -5.90 -4.63 28.74
CA GLU A 337 -5.60 -3.20 28.68
C GLU A 337 -5.05 -2.87 27.30
N LEU A 338 -5.48 -1.75 26.75
CA LEU A 338 -5.04 -1.20 25.48
C LEU A 338 -4.43 0.18 25.71
N GLN A 339 -3.48 0.56 24.90
CA GLN A 339 -2.90 1.89 24.98
C GLN A 339 -2.98 2.61 23.63
N VAL A 340 -3.10 3.93 23.68
CA VAL A 340 -3.09 4.81 22.52
C VAL A 340 -2.09 5.94 22.75
N CYS A 341 -1.29 6.26 21.74
CA CYS A 341 -0.40 7.43 21.79
C CYS A 341 -1.19 8.69 21.45
N THR A 342 -1.18 9.66 22.34
CA THR A 342 -1.94 10.93 22.23
C THR A 342 -1.06 12.16 22.01
N ALA A 343 0.23 12.07 22.31
CA ALA A 343 1.23 13.12 22.08
C ALA A 343 2.62 12.48 21.99
N TYR A 344 3.60 13.25 21.55
CA TYR A 344 5.00 12.89 21.66
C TYR A 344 5.71 13.81 22.65
N GLU A 345 6.60 13.27 23.45
CA GLU A 345 7.65 14.03 24.09
C GLU A 345 8.87 14.02 23.17
N VAL A 346 9.22 15.17 22.62
CA VAL A 346 10.34 15.35 21.70
C VAL A 346 11.42 16.18 22.42
N ASP A 347 12.57 15.56 22.67
CA ASP A 347 13.68 16.21 23.40
C ASP A 347 13.22 16.87 24.73
N GLY A 348 12.33 16.19 25.46
CA GLY A 348 11.79 16.63 26.75
C GLY A 348 10.65 17.65 26.67
N LYS A 349 10.06 17.89 25.49
CA LYS A 349 8.90 18.77 25.31
C LYS A 349 7.74 18.01 24.67
N GLU A 350 6.58 18.09 25.31
CA GLU A 350 5.36 17.49 24.76
C GLU A 350 4.86 18.28 23.54
N THR A 351 4.47 17.54 22.49
CA THR A 351 3.92 18.08 21.24
C THR A 351 2.87 17.16 20.65
N PRO A 352 1.76 17.70 20.09
CA PRO A 352 0.78 16.93 19.34
C PRO A 352 1.15 16.76 17.85
N TYR A 353 2.35 17.16 17.45
CA TYR A 353 2.78 17.17 16.05
C TYR A 353 3.92 16.19 15.80
N ILE A 354 3.96 15.66 14.57
CA ILE A 354 5.10 14.88 14.07
C ILE A 354 6.28 15.84 13.84
N PRO A 355 7.45 15.60 14.45
CA PRO A 355 8.64 16.40 14.19
C PRO A 355 9.15 16.21 12.77
N PHE A 356 9.68 17.26 12.15
CA PHE A 356 10.17 17.29 10.77
C PHE A 356 11.13 16.13 10.44
N GLN A 357 12.07 15.83 11.34
CA GLN A 357 13.01 14.72 11.18
C GLN A 357 13.00 13.83 12.42
N MET A 358 12.07 12.87 12.44
CA MET A 358 11.89 11.95 13.57
C MET A 358 13.17 11.20 13.96
N THR A 359 14.06 10.92 13.00
CA THR A 359 15.33 10.20 13.24
C THR A 359 16.39 11.01 13.96
N ARG A 360 16.22 12.32 14.10
CA ARG A 360 17.18 13.21 14.78
C ARG A 360 16.78 13.59 16.20
N HIS A 361 15.66 13.10 16.67
CA HIS A 361 15.10 13.42 17.97
C HIS A 361 14.93 12.17 18.82
N GLN A 362 15.05 12.34 20.12
CA GLN A 362 14.52 11.35 21.06
C GLN A 362 13.02 11.59 21.18
N ILE A 363 12.24 10.60 20.74
CA ILE A 363 10.77 10.65 20.73
C ILE A 363 10.24 9.59 21.67
N ASN A 364 9.54 10.02 22.72
CA ASN A 364 8.84 9.16 23.63
C ASN A 364 7.32 9.34 23.43
N PRO A 365 6.53 8.26 23.24
CA PRO A 365 5.09 8.38 23.11
C PRO A 365 4.45 8.66 24.45
N VAL A 366 3.52 9.63 24.50
CA VAL A 366 2.64 9.87 25.65
C VAL A 366 1.42 8.99 25.50
N MET A 367 1.29 8.00 26.39
CA MET A 367 0.30 6.94 26.27
C MET A 367 -0.91 7.19 27.18
N LYS A 368 -2.10 6.80 26.69
CA LYS A 368 -3.34 6.75 27.46
C LYS A 368 -3.90 5.33 27.42
N SER A 369 -4.23 4.79 28.62
CA SER A 369 -4.78 3.44 28.78
C SER A 369 -6.30 3.41 28.60
N PHE A 370 -6.78 2.27 28.09
CA PHE A 370 -8.18 1.89 27.96
C PHE A 370 -8.37 0.44 28.45
N ALA A 371 -9.53 0.15 29.01
CA ALA A 371 -9.92 -1.22 29.27
C ALA A 371 -10.11 -1.96 27.94
N GLY A 372 -9.51 -3.14 27.82
CA GLY A 372 -9.77 -4.04 26.71
C GLY A 372 -11.17 -4.63 26.79
N TRP A 373 -11.67 -5.12 25.66
CA TRP A 373 -13.00 -5.74 25.65
C TRP A 373 -13.00 -7.23 26.02
N ASN A 374 -11.85 -7.90 25.98
CA ASN A 374 -11.66 -9.28 26.41
C ASN A 374 -12.81 -10.22 25.98
N GLN A 375 -13.24 -10.11 24.74
CA GLN A 375 -14.36 -10.81 24.11
C GLN A 375 -14.04 -11.09 22.65
N ASP A 376 -14.37 -12.31 22.18
CA ASP A 376 -14.30 -12.64 20.75
C ASP A 376 -15.32 -11.81 19.96
N THR A 377 -14.83 -10.97 19.07
CA THR A 377 -15.64 -10.08 18.22
C THR A 377 -15.88 -10.64 16.83
N THR A 378 -15.25 -11.75 16.46
CA THR A 378 -15.21 -12.28 15.07
C THR A 378 -16.57 -12.63 14.49
N GLN A 379 -17.56 -12.91 15.34
CA GLN A 379 -18.93 -13.25 14.94
C GLN A 379 -19.92 -12.07 15.00
N ILE A 380 -19.48 -10.91 15.50
CA ILE A 380 -20.34 -9.73 15.61
C ILE A 380 -20.58 -9.15 14.20
N LYS A 381 -21.86 -8.88 13.89
CA LYS A 381 -22.32 -8.33 12.61
C LYS A 381 -22.94 -6.94 12.74
N ASN A 382 -23.47 -6.61 13.92
CA ASN A 382 -24.17 -5.34 14.16
C ASN A 382 -23.39 -4.45 15.12
N ALA A 383 -23.34 -3.16 14.88
CA ALA A 383 -22.69 -2.18 15.75
C ALA A 383 -23.27 -2.18 17.18
N ALA A 384 -24.57 -2.46 17.31
CA ALA A 384 -25.22 -2.52 18.63
C ALA A 384 -24.59 -3.58 19.54
N ASP A 385 -24.12 -4.70 18.96
CA ASP A 385 -23.59 -5.85 19.69
C ASP A 385 -22.10 -5.71 20.03
N LEU A 386 -21.42 -4.65 19.55
CA LEU A 386 -20.03 -4.38 19.90
C LEU A 386 -19.87 -4.14 21.41
N PRO A 387 -18.78 -4.65 22.04
CA PRO A 387 -18.48 -4.41 23.45
C PRO A 387 -18.46 -2.91 23.79
N ALA A 388 -18.96 -2.55 24.98
CA ALA A 388 -18.99 -1.15 25.42
C ALA A 388 -17.58 -0.51 25.44
N THR A 389 -16.58 -1.24 25.93
CA THR A 389 -15.19 -0.78 25.97
C THR A 389 -14.60 -0.59 24.56
N MET A 390 -15.00 -1.40 23.59
CA MET A 390 -14.61 -1.19 22.18
C MET A 390 -15.25 0.09 21.62
N LYS A 391 -16.51 0.35 21.92
CA LYS A 391 -17.19 1.59 21.53
C LYS A 391 -16.50 2.82 22.15
N GLU A 392 -16.16 2.76 23.43
CA GLU A 392 -15.41 3.84 24.11
C GLU A 392 -14.04 4.09 23.46
N TYR A 393 -13.32 3.02 23.12
CA TYR A 393 -12.03 3.11 22.40
C TYR A 393 -12.19 3.78 21.03
N VAL A 394 -13.16 3.35 20.24
CA VAL A 394 -13.45 3.91 18.91
C VAL A 394 -13.93 5.36 19.00
N ASP A 395 -14.80 5.67 19.95
CA ASP A 395 -15.30 7.04 20.18
C ASP A 395 -14.20 8.00 20.58
N PHE A 396 -13.25 7.53 21.40
CA PHE A 396 -12.08 8.34 21.74
C PHE A 396 -11.23 8.62 20.50
N ILE A 397 -10.96 7.61 19.67
CA ILE A 397 -10.22 7.77 18.41
C ILE A 397 -10.92 8.78 17.51
N ASN A 398 -12.24 8.62 17.29
CA ASN A 398 -13.03 9.52 16.47
C ASN A 398 -12.90 10.99 16.91
N LYS A 399 -13.04 11.24 18.22
CA LYS A 399 -12.90 12.59 18.81
C LYS A 399 -11.49 13.15 18.64
N PHE A 400 -10.47 12.29 18.79
CA PHE A 400 -9.08 12.72 18.71
C PHE A 400 -8.67 13.12 17.30
N ILE A 401 -9.01 12.29 16.30
CA ILE A 401 -8.64 12.53 14.89
C ILE A 401 -9.60 13.46 14.15
N GLY A 402 -10.82 13.65 14.67
CA GLY A 402 -11.85 14.49 14.05
C GLY A 402 -12.54 13.86 12.84
N VAL A 403 -12.42 12.54 12.66
CA VAL A 403 -13.05 11.77 11.57
C VAL A 403 -13.65 10.49 12.15
N ASN A 404 -14.82 10.10 11.69
CA ASN A 404 -15.49 8.91 12.22
C ASN A 404 -14.97 7.62 11.60
N VAL A 405 -14.76 6.62 12.45
CA VAL A 405 -14.67 5.22 12.02
C VAL A 405 -16.05 4.79 11.54
N SER A 406 -16.15 4.39 10.31
CA SER A 406 -17.40 3.99 9.65
C SER A 406 -17.58 2.47 9.55
N HIS A 407 -16.45 1.74 9.61
CA HIS A 407 -16.44 0.28 9.53
C HIS A 407 -15.32 -0.27 10.42
N ILE A 408 -15.60 -1.39 11.07
CA ILE A 408 -14.65 -2.15 11.88
C ILE A 408 -14.53 -3.55 11.28
N SER A 409 -13.31 -3.91 10.83
CA SER A 409 -13.01 -5.28 10.40
C SER A 409 -12.56 -6.09 11.62
N ASN A 410 -13.34 -7.12 11.93
CA ASN A 410 -13.22 -7.97 13.11
C ASN A 410 -12.88 -9.44 12.77
N GLY A 411 -12.10 -9.64 11.70
CA GLY A 411 -11.61 -10.96 11.29
C GLY A 411 -11.05 -10.95 9.86
N PRO A 412 -10.44 -12.06 9.39
CA PRO A 412 -9.79 -12.12 8.07
C PRO A 412 -10.77 -12.25 6.90
N GLY A 413 -11.97 -12.78 7.11
CA GLY A 413 -12.97 -13.02 6.05
C GLY A 413 -13.55 -11.74 5.48
N ARG A 414 -13.99 -11.79 4.20
CA ARG A 414 -14.63 -10.65 3.52
C ARG A 414 -15.81 -10.10 4.31
N ASP A 415 -16.64 -10.99 4.88
CA ASP A 415 -17.90 -10.63 5.55
C ASP A 415 -17.72 -10.24 7.02
N GLN A 416 -16.48 -10.28 7.55
CA GLN A 416 -16.15 -9.90 8.91
C GLN A 416 -15.83 -8.41 8.96
N ILE A 417 -16.85 -7.59 8.67
CA ILE A 417 -16.82 -6.14 8.72
C ILE A 417 -18.17 -5.66 9.29
N VAL A 418 -18.09 -4.86 10.35
CA VAL A 418 -19.23 -4.22 11.01
C VAL A 418 -19.31 -2.77 10.56
N THR A 419 -20.45 -2.32 10.07
CA THR A 419 -20.72 -0.89 9.83
C THR A 419 -21.13 -0.22 11.13
N VAL A 420 -20.50 0.89 11.51
CA VAL A 420 -20.70 1.63 12.76
C VAL A 420 -21.11 3.06 12.52
#